data_c0533ec19623aa040c0152272ad1ab73
#
_entry.id   c0533ec19623aa040c0152272ad1ab73
#
_cell.length_a   1.000
_cell.length_b   1.000
_cell.length_c   1.000
_cell.angle_alpha   90.00
_cell.angle_beta   90.00
_cell.angle_gamma   90.00
#
_symmetry.space_group_name_H-M   'P 1'
#
loop_
_entity.id
_entity.type
_entity.pdbx_description
1 polymer ?
#
loop_
_entity_poly.entity_id
_entity_poly.type
_entity_poly.pdbx_seq_one_letter_code
_entity_poly.pdbx_strand_id
1 'polypeptide(L)'
;NVIDILANMGFFTQIERMADAGVLYQVISDFTADNADMNPEKISAIDMGYVFENLVQRFSESYDEEAGAHFTSRDIIYLMCDLLTMNADFSGEDAPAKTVYDMAMGTSQMLTCMEERVHALDKEAEIICYGQEINPFTFGIAKADMLIRGGDPENMQFGDTLNADKFKGYTFDYIISNPPFGIDWKREAADVEKEYKLGDAGRFGVGLPQKSDGQMLFLLNGIAKLKDTGRMAIIQNGSSLFTGDAGSGPSEIRRYIIENDWLDAIVQLPNDSFYNTGIATYVWIVSKNKPETHRERILLIDASKCCEARRRPIGNKRVDITESCRNLITQAYSEYRSAIFTKTLEDKKTVLTCKSKVLDSISLGYNKITVESPALDENGNPIIKK
;
A
#
# COMPACT_ATOMS: atom_id res chain seq x y z
N ASN A 1 -8.19 24.31 -11.55
CA ASN A 1 -7.27 23.18 -11.65
C ASN A 1 -5.84 23.57 -11.28
N VAL A 2 -5.04 24.29 -12.13
CA VAL A 2 -3.68 24.70 -11.74
C VAL A 2 -3.70 25.63 -10.52
N ILE A 3 -4.65 26.56 -10.45
CA ILE A 3 -4.82 27.47 -9.29
C ILE A 3 -5.12 26.66 -8.02
N ASP A 4 -5.96 25.62 -8.08
CA ASP A 4 -6.28 24.77 -6.95
C ASP A 4 -5.06 23.97 -6.48
N ILE A 5 -4.25 23.46 -7.41
CA ILE A 5 -3.00 22.78 -7.12
C ILE A 5 -2.05 23.73 -6.37
N LEU A 6 -1.83 24.91 -6.90
CA LEU A 6 -0.94 25.92 -6.30
C LEU A 6 -1.45 26.37 -4.92
N ALA A 7 -2.78 26.52 -4.76
CA ALA A 7 -3.40 26.89 -3.49
C ALA A 7 -3.21 25.77 -2.44
N ASN A 8 -3.49 24.51 -2.79
CA ASN A 8 -3.32 23.37 -1.89
C ASN A 8 -1.85 23.14 -1.48
N MET A 9 -0.92 23.44 -2.38
CA MET A 9 0.52 23.41 -2.09
C MET A 9 0.99 24.61 -1.27
N GLY A 10 0.14 25.57 -0.96
CA GLY A 10 0.49 26.80 -0.23
C GLY A 10 1.44 27.71 -0.99
N PHE A 11 1.47 27.63 -2.33
CA PHE A 11 2.44 28.31 -3.21
C PHE A 11 2.48 29.83 -3.00
N PHE A 12 1.31 30.47 -2.87
CA PHE A 12 1.24 31.91 -2.67
C PHE A 12 1.86 32.35 -1.33
N THR A 13 1.62 31.57 -0.26
CA THR A 13 2.23 31.82 1.05
C THR A 13 3.76 31.64 1.01
N GLN A 14 4.26 30.70 0.20
CA GLN A 14 5.71 30.53 0.03
C GLN A 14 6.33 31.70 -0.74
N ILE A 15 5.65 32.27 -1.74
CA ILE A 15 6.11 33.48 -2.43
C ILE A 15 6.27 34.65 -1.45
N GLU A 16 5.27 34.88 -0.59
CA GLU A 16 5.34 35.92 0.43
C GLU A 16 6.51 35.71 1.37
N ARG A 17 6.68 34.48 1.89
CA ARG A 17 7.82 34.13 2.75
C ARG A 17 9.18 34.33 2.09
N MET A 18 9.32 33.96 0.82
CA MET A 18 10.55 34.15 0.04
C MET A 18 10.82 35.64 -0.20
N ALA A 19 9.78 36.45 -0.44
CA ALA A 19 9.89 37.89 -0.57
C ALA A 19 10.36 38.54 0.74
N ASP A 20 9.74 38.20 1.86
CA ASP A 20 10.09 38.69 3.19
C ASP A 20 11.51 38.29 3.60
N ALA A 21 11.94 37.10 3.22
CA ALA A 21 13.31 36.61 3.43
C ALA A 21 14.35 37.22 2.45
N GLY A 22 13.91 37.99 1.46
CA GLY A 22 14.80 38.63 0.44
C GLY A 22 15.41 37.64 -0.56
N VAL A 23 14.90 36.40 -0.66
CA VAL A 23 15.46 35.35 -1.54
C VAL A 23 14.65 35.13 -2.81
N LEU A 24 13.47 35.73 -2.95
CA LEU A 24 12.57 35.50 -4.08
C LEU A 24 13.25 35.81 -5.43
N TYR A 25 14.01 36.90 -5.52
CA TYR A 25 14.71 37.26 -6.74
C TYR A 25 15.73 36.20 -7.18
N GLN A 26 16.47 35.64 -6.21
CA GLN A 26 17.45 34.58 -6.51
C GLN A 26 16.75 33.32 -7.02
N VAL A 27 15.65 32.93 -6.38
CA VAL A 27 14.85 31.75 -6.78
C VAL A 27 14.33 31.92 -8.21
N ILE A 28 13.76 33.09 -8.55
CA ILE A 28 13.29 33.38 -9.90
C ILE A 28 14.46 33.33 -10.90
N SER A 29 15.60 33.92 -10.55
CA SER A 29 16.80 33.92 -11.39
C SER A 29 17.31 32.52 -11.68
N ASP A 30 17.34 31.66 -10.66
CA ASP A 30 17.77 30.27 -10.80
C ASP A 30 16.80 29.44 -11.69
N PHE A 31 15.48 29.65 -11.58
CA PHE A 31 14.50 29.00 -12.44
C PHE A 31 14.43 29.54 -13.87
N THR A 32 14.96 30.73 -14.11
CA THR A 32 15.06 31.32 -15.48
C THR A 32 16.40 31.06 -16.14
N ALA A 33 17.33 30.38 -15.49
CA ALA A 33 18.62 30.03 -16.03
C ALA A 33 18.50 28.93 -17.11
N ASP A 34 19.38 28.93 -18.12
CA ASP A 34 19.36 28.00 -19.25
C ASP A 34 19.40 26.51 -18.83
N ASN A 35 20.02 26.20 -17.69
CA ASN A 35 20.11 24.85 -17.15
C ASN A 35 18.84 24.40 -16.41
N ALA A 36 17.90 25.31 -16.18
CA ALA A 36 16.58 25.02 -15.57
C ALA A 36 15.43 25.18 -16.58
N ASP A 37 15.74 25.24 -17.87
CA ASP A 37 14.74 25.40 -18.92
C ASP A 37 13.93 24.11 -19.09
N MET A 38 12.68 24.15 -18.63
CA MET A 38 11.72 23.03 -18.68
C MET A 38 10.74 23.14 -19.86
N ASN A 39 11.15 23.81 -20.94
CA ASN A 39 10.32 23.93 -22.14
C ASN A 39 9.96 22.54 -22.69
N PRO A 40 8.67 22.26 -23.00
CA PRO A 40 8.22 20.98 -23.58
C PRO A 40 8.95 20.59 -24.88
N GLU A 41 9.55 21.53 -25.60
CA GLU A 41 10.38 21.24 -26.77
C GLU A 41 11.76 20.61 -26.39
N LYS A 42 12.19 20.76 -25.13
CA LYS A 42 13.49 20.29 -24.63
C LYS A 42 13.35 19.09 -23.70
N ILE A 43 12.27 19.02 -22.94
CA ILE A 43 12.00 17.99 -21.93
C ILE A 43 10.67 17.31 -22.25
N SER A 44 10.70 15.98 -22.46
CA SER A 44 9.49 15.22 -22.68
C SER A 44 8.63 15.16 -21.40
N ALA A 45 7.32 14.85 -21.54
CA ALA A 45 6.44 14.66 -20.39
C ALA A 45 6.94 13.53 -19.45
N ILE A 46 7.57 12.49 -20.01
CA ILE A 46 8.18 11.40 -19.25
C ILE A 46 9.37 11.91 -18.41
N ASP A 47 10.27 12.67 -19.04
CA ASP A 47 11.43 13.23 -18.34
C ASP A 47 10.99 14.22 -17.26
N MET A 48 9.95 15.02 -17.53
CA MET A 48 9.35 15.91 -16.53
C MET A 48 8.80 15.12 -15.35
N GLY A 49 8.15 13.97 -15.59
CA GLY A 49 7.72 13.06 -14.54
C GLY A 49 8.88 12.59 -13.66
N TYR A 50 10.03 12.22 -14.26
CA TYR A 50 11.23 11.85 -13.49
C TYR A 50 11.84 13.00 -12.70
N VAL A 51 11.86 14.21 -13.27
CA VAL A 51 12.30 15.42 -12.55
C VAL A 51 11.42 15.68 -11.34
N PHE A 52 10.11 15.65 -11.55
CA PHE A 52 9.13 15.88 -10.48
C PHE A 52 9.25 14.82 -9.36
N GLU A 53 9.36 13.56 -9.73
CA GLU A 53 9.58 12.49 -8.77
C GLU A 53 10.87 12.65 -7.96
N ASN A 54 11.99 13.01 -8.63
CA ASN A 54 13.25 13.25 -7.93
C ASN A 54 13.13 14.41 -6.94
N LEU A 55 12.37 15.45 -7.29
CA LEU A 55 12.05 16.55 -6.38
C LEU A 55 11.23 16.07 -5.18
N VAL A 56 10.17 15.31 -5.41
CA VAL A 56 9.32 14.75 -4.34
C VAL A 56 10.15 13.84 -3.43
N GLN A 57 11.01 12.98 -3.99
CA GLN A 57 11.93 12.14 -3.23
C GLN A 57 12.87 12.99 -2.35
N ARG A 58 13.51 14.02 -2.92
CA ARG A 58 14.40 14.91 -2.15
C ARG A 58 13.67 15.70 -1.07
N PHE A 59 12.42 16.08 -1.35
CA PHE A 59 11.56 16.69 -0.33
C PHE A 59 11.32 15.74 0.83
N SER A 60 10.95 14.48 0.55
CA SER A 60 10.72 13.47 1.60
C SER A 60 11.98 13.12 2.38
N GLU A 61 13.17 13.25 1.76
CA GLU A 61 14.47 13.05 2.42
C GLU A 61 14.90 14.24 3.31
N SER A 62 14.43 15.46 3.01
CA SER A 62 14.87 16.70 3.65
C SER A 62 13.93 17.21 4.74
N TYR A 63 12.68 16.79 4.74
CA TYR A 63 11.69 17.13 5.75
C TYR A 63 11.62 16.01 6.81
N ASP A 64 11.73 16.41 8.10
CA ASP A 64 11.62 15.53 9.25
C ASP A 64 10.37 14.63 9.23
N GLU A 65 10.48 13.50 9.90
CA GLU A 65 9.57 12.37 10.17
C GLU A 65 8.14 12.38 9.57
N GLU A 66 7.47 13.54 9.48
CA GLU A 66 6.10 13.63 8.94
C GLU A 66 6.03 13.46 7.40
N ALA A 67 7.02 13.95 6.65
CA ALA A 67 7.03 13.84 5.19
C ALA A 67 7.45 12.44 4.70
N GLY A 68 8.32 11.75 5.43
CA GLY A 68 8.71 10.36 5.14
C GLY A 68 7.56 9.36 5.33
N ALA A 69 6.51 9.73 6.09
CA ALA A 69 5.32 8.90 6.29
C ALA A 69 4.48 8.71 5.02
N HIS A 70 4.62 9.62 4.05
CA HIS A 70 3.80 9.65 2.84
C HIS A 70 4.49 9.07 1.59
N PHE A 71 5.71 8.51 1.74
CA PHE A 71 6.49 8.04 0.61
C PHE A 71 6.84 6.55 0.73
N THR A 72 6.43 5.79 -0.28
CA THR A 72 6.80 4.38 -0.44
C THR A 72 7.85 4.26 -1.54
N SER A 73 8.94 3.56 -1.28
CA SER A 73 10.02 3.43 -2.26
C SER A 73 9.62 2.58 -3.48
N ARG A 74 10.09 2.96 -4.65
CA ARG A 74 9.74 2.31 -5.93
C ARG A 74 10.01 0.81 -5.96
N ASP A 75 11.04 0.35 -5.30
CA ASP A 75 11.39 -1.08 -5.25
C ASP A 75 10.27 -1.91 -4.61
N ILE A 76 9.63 -1.40 -3.55
CA ILE A 76 8.46 -2.02 -2.91
C ILE A 76 7.24 -1.91 -3.83
N ILE A 77 7.02 -0.72 -4.40
CA ILE A 77 5.87 -0.50 -5.29
C ILE A 77 5.94 -1.44 -6.50
N TYR A 78 7.10 -1.56 -7.13
CA TYR A 78 7.28 -2.48 -8.25
C TYR A 78 7.03 -3.93 -7.87
N LEU A 79 7.44 -4.36 -6.66
CA LEU A 79 7.08 -5.69 -6.18
C LEU A 79 5.57 -5.87 -6.08
N MET A 80 4.86 -4.87 -5.53
CA MET A 80 3.40 -4.93 -5.40
C MET A 80 2.72 -4.96 -6.78
N CYS A 81 3.20 -4.15 -7.72
CA CYS A 81 2.71 -4.16 -9.11
C CYS A 81 2.95 -5.51 -9.79
N ASP A 82 4.17 -6.05 -9.68
CA ASP A 82 4.53 -7.35 -10.25
C ASP A 82 3.64 -8.49 -9.69
N LEU A 83 3.33 -8.46 -8.40
CA LEU A 83 2.43 -9.43 -7.76
C LEU A 83 0.96 -9.25 -8.21
N LEU A 84 0.50 -8.00 -8.42
CA LEU A 84 -0.87 -7.71 -8.87
C LEU A 84 -1.10 -8.10 -10.34
N THR A 85 -0.12 -7.82 -11.19
CA THR A 85 -0.23 -8.01 -12.64
C THR A 85 0.18 -9.42 -13.09
N MET A 86 0.65 -10.25 -12.16
CA MET A 86 1.03 -11.62 -12.50
C MET A 86 -0.15 -12.39 -13.08
N ASN A 87 0.07 -12.98 -14.26
CA ASN A 87 -0.94 -13.69 -15.07
C ASN A 87 -2.12 -12.80 -15.51
N ALA A 88 -2.00 -11.47 -15.40
CA ALA A 88 -2.99 -10.58 -15.99
C ALA A 88 -2.78 -10.52 -17.51
N ASP A 89 -3.87 -10.55 -18.23
CA ASP A 89 -3.89 -10.35 -19.66
C ASP A 89 -4.41 -8.93 -19.94
N PHE A 90 -3.57 -8.12 -20.55
CA PHE A 90 -3.87 -6.77 -20.98
C PHE A 90 -3.99 -6.68 -22.50
N SER A 91 -3.73 -7.80 -23.21
CA SER A 91 -3.67 -7.85 -24.67
C SER A 91 -5.07 -7.87 -25.31
N GLY A 92 -5.15 -7.25 -26.49
CA GLY A 92 -6.33 -7.23 -27.36
C GLY A 92 -6.77 -5.81 -27.71
N GLU A 93 -7.03 -5.55 -28.99
CA GLU A 93 -7.49 -4.25 -29.51
C GLU A 93 -8.80 -3.77 -28.84
N ASP A 94 -9.60 -4.70 -28.28
CA ASP A 94 -10.86 -4.44 -27.58
C ASP A 94 -10.76 -4.68 -26.06
N ALA A 95 -9.53 -4.80 -25.47
CA ALA A 95 -9.37 -5.02 -24.05
C ALA A 95 -9.92 -3.80 -23.29
N PRO A 96 -10.86 -3.98 -22.34
CA PRO A 96 -11.41 -2.86 -21.62
C PRO A 96 -10.35 -2.22 -20.71
N ALA A 97 -10.38 -0.89 -20.62
CA ALA A 97 -9.54 -0.14 -19.70
C ALA A 97 -9.63 -0.72 -18.28
N LYS A 98 -8.49 -0.90 -17.64
CA LYS A 98 -8.42 -1.37 -16.25
C LYS A 98 -8.37 -0.19 -15.30
N THR A 99 -9.13 -0.28 -14.24
CA THR A 99 -9.17 0.74 -13.20
C THR A 99 -8.27 0.38 -12.03
N VAL A 100 -7.47 1.33 -11.57
CA VAL A 100 -6.58 1.18 -10.40
C VAL A 100 -6.94 2.23 -9.35
N TYR A 101 -6.99 1.84 -8.10
CA TYR A 101 -7.31 2.72 -6.98
C TYR A 101 -6.27 2.66 -5.88
N ASP A 102 -5.88 3.83 -5.39
CA ASP A 102 -5.13 4.00 -4.15
C ASP A 102 -5.93 4.84 -3.16
N MET A 103 -6.28 4.25 -2.02
CA MET A 103 -7.13 4.85 -0.99
C MET A 103 -6.38 5.77 -0.02
N ALA A 104 -5.07 5.83 -0.11
CA ALA A 104 -4.19 6.70 0.66
C ALA A 104 -2.99 7.07 -0.23
N MET A 105 -3.29 7.74 -1.35
CA MET A 105 -2.38 7.83 -2.50
C MET A 105 -1.12 8.66 -2.25
N GLY A 106 -1.09 9.47 -1.18
CA GLY A 106 0.03 10.38 -0.95
C GLY A 106 0.28 11.27 -2.17
N THR A 107 1.46 11.10 -2.77
CA THR A 107 1.87 11.80 -4.00
C THR A 107 1.53 11.05 -5.29
N SER A 108 0.64 10.05 -5.26
CA SER A 108 0.21 9.18 -6.37
C SER A 108 1.26 8.22 -6.96
N GLN A 109 2.42 8.08 -6.34
CA GLN A 109 3.52 7.30 -6.91
C GLN A 109 3.16 5.81 -7.14
N MET A 110 2.29 5.21 -6.31
CA MET A 110 1.84 3.83 -6.53
C MET A 110 1.02 3.70 -7.81
N LEU A 111 0.16 4.66 -8.09
CA LEU A 111 -0.65 4.70 -9.31
C LEU A 111 0.24 4.85 -10.54
N THR A 112 1.19 5.77 -10.49
CA THR A 112 2.18 6.00 -11.54
C THR A 112 3.01 4.75 -11.84
N CYS A 113 3.55 4.10 -10.82
CA CYS A 113 4.35 2.89 -11.00
C CYS A 113 3.50 1.72 -11.55
N MET A 114 2.22 1.65 -11.18
CA MET A 114 1.31 0.64 -11.71
C MET A 114 1.08 0.84 -13.21
N GLU A 115 0.85 2.08 -13.64
CA GLU A 115 0.73 2.44 -15.05
C GLU A 115 2.00 2.09 -15.82
N GLU A 116 3.20 2.48 -15.31
CA GLU A 116 4.48 2.14 -15.91
C GLU A 116 4.69 0.63 -16.07
N ARG A 117 4.32 -0.16 -15.03
CA ARG A 117 4.49 -1.62 -15.06
C ARG A 117 3.53 -2.29 -16.03
N VAL A 118 2.31 -1.81 -16.14
CA VAL A 118 1.34 -2.34 -17.12
C VAL A 118 1.78 -1.99 -18.54
N HIS A 119 2.20 -0.76 -18.81
CA HIS A 119 2.71 -0.37 -20.13
C HIS A 119 4.02 -1.11 -20.50
N ALA A 120 4.78 -1.58 -19.52
CA ALA A 120 5.93 -2.45 -19.77
C ALA A 120 5.52 -3.89 -20.21
N LEU A 121 4.33 -4.34 -19.82
CA LEU A 121 3.75 -5.63 -20.24
C LEU A 121 3.04 -5.50 -21.58
N ASP A 122 2.24 -4.46 -21.75
CA ASP A 122 1.53 -4.13 -22.98
C ASP A 122 1.45 -2.61 -23.13
N LYS A 123 2.06 -2.08 -24.19
CA LYS A 123 2.11 -0.63 -24.45
C LYS A 123 0.77 0.00 -24.79
N GLU A 124 -0.14 -0.80 -25.32
CA GLU A 124 -1.48 -0.36 -25.73
C GLU A 124 -2.51 -0.55 -24.60
N ALA A 125 -2.12 -1.12 -23.47
CA ALA A 125 -3.02 -1.33 -22.35
C ALA A 125 -3.48 0.00 -21.76
N GLU A 126 -4.78 0.21 -21.63
CA GLU A 126 -5.37 1.38 -21.03
C GLU A 126 -5.58 1.17 -19.53
N ILE A 127 -5.00 2.08 -18.73
CA ILE A 127 -5.18 2.12 -17.28
C ILE A 127 -5.75 3.47 -16.87
N ILE A 128 -6.78 3.44 -16.03
CA ILE A 128 -7.39 4.64 -15.44
C ILE A 128 -7.11 4.62 -13.93
N CYS A 129 -6.34 5.61 -13.49
CA CYS A 129 -5.92 5.75 -12.10
C CYS A 129 -6.90 6.60 -11.31
N TYR A 130 -7.24 6.14 -10.09
CA TYR A 130 -8.07 6.83 -9.10
C TYR A 130 -7.34 6.90 -7.77
N GLY A 131 -7.43 8.02 -7.08
CA GLY A 131 -6.78 8.16 -5.79
C GLY A 131 -7.53 9.07 -4.82
N GLN A 132 -7.39 8.78 -3.52
CA GLN A 132 -7.91 9.64 -2.46
C GLN A 132 -6.81 9.95 -1.45
N GLU A 133 -6.74 11.22 -1.01
CA GLU A 133 -5.72 11.70 -0.07
C GLU A 133 -6.32 12.73 0.90
N ILE A 134 -5.98 12.58 2.17
CA ILE A 134 -6.44 13.47 3.25
C ILE A 134 -5.55 14.70 3.43
N ASN A 135 -4.26 14.59 3.10
CA ASN A 135 -3.32 15.69 3.26
C ASN A 135 -3.41 16.63 2.04
N PRO A 136 -3.75 17.91 2.21
CA PRO A 136 -3.94 18.83 1.08
C PRO A 136 -2.66 19.06 0.28
N PHE A 137 -1.49 19.03 0.92
CA PHE A 137 -0.22 19.26 0.24
C PHE A 137 0.16 18.08 -0.67
N THR A 138 0.13 16.85 -0.17
CA THR A 138 0.40 15.64 -0.97
C THR A 138 -0.67 15.42 -2.04
N PHE A 139 -1.93 15.75 -1.75
CA PHE A 139 -3.00 15.79 -2.75
C PHE A 139 -2.71 16.75 -3.90
N GLY A 140 -2.21 17.97 -3.59
CA GLY A 140 -1.79 18.94 -4.62
C GLY A 140 -0.68 18.39 -5.52
N ILE A 141 0.30 17.70 -4.92
CA ILE A 141 1.37 17.02 -5.65
C ILE A 141 0.81 15.90 -6.56
N ALA A 142 -0.05 15.04 -6.02
CA ALA A 142 -0.68 13.95 -6.78
C ALA A 142 -1.47 14.48 -7.99
N LYS A 143 -2.24 15.55 -7.79
CA LYS A 143 -2.98 16.21 -8.89
C LYS A 143 -2.05 16.80 -9.94
N ALA A 144 -0.93 17.39 -9.53
CA ALA A 144 0.08 17.92 -10.44
C ALA A 144 0.77 16.81 -11.24
N ASP A 145 1.17 15.71 -10.60
CA ASP A 145 1.78 14.55 -11.25
C ASP A 145 0.84 13.96 -12.31
N MET A 146 -0.42 13.74 -11.95
CA MET A 146 -1.44 13.23 -12.88
C MET A 146 -1.62 14.15 -14.10
N LEU A 147 -1.66 15.47 -13.88
CA LEU A 147 -1.78 16.45 -14.96
C LEU A 147 -0.56 16.44 -15.88
N ILE A 148 0.66 16.37 -15.34
CA ILE A 148 1.93 16.34 -16.09
C ILE A 148 2.00 15.10 -16.98
N ARG A 149 1.49 13.97 -16.50
CA ARG A 149 1.47 12.69 -17.23
C ARG A 149 0.34 12.59 -18.27
N GLY A 150 -0.56 13.57 -18.32
CA GLY A 150 -1.69 13.58 -19.27
C GLY A 150 -2.89 12.73 -18.82
N GLY A 151 -2.91 12.28 -17.57
CA GLY A 151 -4.06 11.64 -16.97
C GLY A 151 -5.14 12.63 -16.53
N ASP A 152 -6.26 12.10 -16.02
CA ASP A 152 -7.36 12.94 -15.53
C ASP A 152 -7.17 13.33 -14.05
N PRO A 153 -6.82 14.59 -13.76
CA PRO A 153 -6.63 15.06 -12.38
C PRO A 153 -7.92 15.05 -11.54
N GLU A 154 -9.10 14.94 -12.15
CA GLU A 154 -10.37 14.84 -11.44
C GLU A 154 -10.59 13.46 -10.80
N ASN A 155 -9.83 12.46 -11.22
CA ASN A 155 -9.78 11.15 -10.56
C ASN A 155 -8.97 11.17 -9.24
N MET A 156 -8.25 12.26 -8.98
CA MET A 156 -7.58 12.49 -7.70
C MET A 156 -8.50 13.29 -6.80
N GLN A 157 -8.91 12.72 -5.68
CA GLN A 157 -9.91 13.29 -4.79
C GLN A 157 -9.35 13.63 -3.42
N PHE A 158 -9.66 14.84 -2.94
CA PHE A 158 -9.32 15.27 -1.59
C PHE A 158 -10.35 14.81 -0.57
N GLY A 159 -9.92 14.16 0.49
CA GLY A 159 -10.77 13.75 1.59
C GLY A 159 -10.26 12.54 2.35
N ASP A 160 -10.81 12.33 3.53
CA ASP A 160 -10.52 11.17 4.36
C ASP A 160 -11.30 9.94 3.86
N THR A 161 -10.59 8.89 3.55
CA THR A 161 -11.15 7.63 3.04
C THR A 161 -12.13 6.97 4.01
N LEU A 162 -11.95 7.15 5.32
CA LEU A 162 -12.76 6.47 6.32
C LEU A 162 -14.12 7.16 6.54
N ASN A 163 -14.15 8.51 6.56
CA ASN A 163 -15.38 9.27 6.85
C ASN A 163 -15.98 10.02 5.66
N ALA A 164 -15.18 10.24 4.60
CA ALA A 164 -15.56 11.06 3.45
C ALA A 164 -15.22 10.36 2.12
N ASP A 165 -15.68 9.12 1.98
CA ASP A 165 -15.47 8.31 0.76
C ASP A 165 -15.93 9.04 -0.51
N LYS A 166 -14.98 9.41 -1.36
CA LYS A 166 -15.22 10.14 -2.62
C LYS A 166 -15.58 9.21 -3.78
N PHE A 167 -15.34 7.91 -3.62
CA PHE A 167 -15.62 6.90 -4.64
C PHE A 167 -16.75 5.96 -4.22
N LYS A 168 -17.79 6.50 -3.57
CA LYS A 168 -18.94 5.72 -3.14
C LYS A 168 -19.62 5.05 -4.33
N GLY A 169 -19.77 3.73 -4.28
CA GLY A 169 -20.37 2.93 -5.36
C GLY A 169 -19.41 2.59 -6.51
N TYR A 170 -18.17 3.06 -6.49
CA TYR A 170 -17.16 2.64 -7.45
C TYR A 170 -16.54 1.30 -7.05
N THR A 171 -16.20 0.49 -8.05
CA THR A 171 -15.39 -0.73 -7.89
C THR A 171 -14.25 -0.74 -8.90
N PHE A 172 -13.12 -1.34 -8.52
CA PHE A 172 -11.86 -1.26 -9.26
C PHE A 172 -11.33 -2.65 -9.60
N ASP A 173 -10.62 -2.74 -10.74
CA ASP A 173 -9.93 -3.97 -11.16
C ASP A 173 -8.72 -4.25 -10.27
N TYR A 174 -7.97 -3.20 -9.96
CA TYR A 174 -6.80 -3.27 -9.09
C TYR A 174 -6.88 -2.23 -7.97
N ILE A 175 -6.42 -2.64 -6.80
CA ILE A 175 -6.18 -1.73 -5.67
C ILE A 175 -4.74 -1.92 -5.22
N ILE A 176 -4.00 -0.84 -5.14
CA ILE A 176 -2.64 -0.82 -4.63
C ILE A 176 -2.53 0.30 -3.61
N SER A 177 -2.15 0.00 -2.36
CA SER A 177 -2.14 1.03 -1.33
C SER A 177 -1.16 0.71 -0.21
N ASN A 178 -0.55 1.76 0.34
CA ASN A 178 0.18 1.74 1.60
C ASN A 178 -0.50 2.71 2.58
N PRO A 179 -1.65 2.33 3.17
CA PRO A 179 -2.34 3.19 4.12
C PRO A 179 -1.51 3.36 5.39
N PRO A 180 -1.72 4.44 6.14
CA PRO A 180 -1.03 4.65 7.40
C PRO A 180 -1.42 3.55 8.40
N PHE A 181 -0.42 2.96 9.06
CA PHE A 181 -0.63 1.97 10.14
C PHE A 181 -0.28 2.56 11.49
N GLY A 182 -1.00 2.10 12.53
CA GLY A 182 -0.82 2.56 13.89
C GLY A 182 -1.45 3.93 14.17
N ILE A 183 -2.26 4.48 13.25
CA ILE A 183 -3.04 5.69 13.50
C ILE A 183 -4.39 5.37 14.12
N ASP A 184 -4.83 6.22 15.04
CA ASP A 184 -6.17 6.10 15.60
C ASP A 184 -7.22 6.68 14.63
N TRP A 185 -8.45 6.14 14.72
CA TRP A 185 -9.60 6.57 13.94
C TRP A 185 -10.71 7.16 14.83
N LYS A 186 -10.30 7.79 15.95
CA LYS A 186 -11.26 8.36 16.91
C LYS A 186 -12.06 9.52 16.32
N ARG A 187 -11.46 10.29 15.43
CA ARG A 187 -12.14 11.41 14.76
C ARG A 187 -13.21 10.92 13.80
N GLU A 188 -12.95 9.82 13.11
CA GLU A 188 -13.78 9.19 12.10
C GLU A 188 -14.81 8.24 12.72
N ALA A 189 -14.72 7.98 14.05
CA ALA A 189 -15.47 6.93 14.73
C ALA A 189 -16.99 7.04 14.54
N ALA A 190 -17.56 8.25 14.53
CA ALA A 190 -19.00 8.43 14.38
C ALA A 190 -19.50 7.95 13.00
N ASP A 191 -18.77 8.25 11.93
CA ASP A 191 -19.12 7.86 10.56
C ASP A 191 -18.82 6.38 10.31
N VAL A 192 -17.67 5.89 10.76
CA VAL A 192 -17.30 4.47 10.70
C VAL A 192 -18.31 3.58 11.44
N GLU A 193 -18.70 3.97 12.68
CA GLU A 193 -19.69 3.22 13.46
C GLU A 193 -21.11 3.29 12.85
N LYS A 194 -21.45 4.41 12.19
CA LYS A 194 -22.69 4.54 11.42
C LYS A 194 -22.70 3.56 10.25
N GLU A 195 -21.60 3.48 9.51
CA GLU A 195 -21.47 2.57 8.38
C GLU A 195 -21.40 1.10 8.82
N TYR A 196 -20.73 0.81 9.94
CA TYR A 196 -20.74 -0.51 10.57
C TYR A 196 -22.17 -1.04 10.86
N LYS A 197 -23.06 -0.15 11.34
CA LYS A 197 -24.46 -0.51 11.64
C LYS A 197 -25.29 -0.86 10.41
N LEU A 198 -24.79 -0.60 9.21
CA LEU A 198 -25.45 -0.99 7.96
C LEU A 198 -25.22 -2.49 7.63
N GLY A 199 -24.38 -3.18 8.39
CA GLY A 199 -24.04 -4.59 8.12
C GLY A 199 -23.45 -4.74 6.71
N ASP A 200 -23.92 -5.70 5.94
CA ASP A 200 -23.42 -6.02 4.60
C ASP A 200 -23.54 -4.87 3.59
N ALA A 201 -24.36 -3.86 3.86
CA ALA A 201 -24.49 -2.67 3.03
C ALA A 201 -23.41 -1.61 3.32
N GLY A 202 -22.63 -1.76 4.38
CA GLY A 202 -21.54 -0.87 4.79
C GLY A 202 -20.18 -1.49 4.58
N ARG A 203 -19.17 -0.66 4.29
CA ARG A 203 -17.78 -1.14 4.11
C ARG A 203 -17.23 -1.84 5.36
N PHE A 204 -17.70 -1.46 6.55
CA PHE A 204 -17.16 -1.86 7.84
C PHE A 204 -18.05 -2.84 8.61
N GLY A 205 -19.14 -3.32 8.01
CA GLY A 205 -20.18 -4.14 8.68
C GLY A 205 -19.69 -5.46 9.28
N VAL A 206 -18.56 -5.96 8.83
CA VAL A 206 -17.94 -7.20 9.30
C VAL A 206 -17.39 -7.09 10.72
N GLY A 207 -16.77 -5.95 11.06
CA GLY A 207 -16.15 -5.78 12.37
C GLY A 207 -15.35 -4.48 12.45
N LEU A 208 -15.14 -4.00 13.67
CA LEU A 208 -14.35 -2.80 13.92
C LEU A 208 -13.06 -3.15 14.67
N PRO A 209 -11.88 -2.69 14.22
CA PRO A 209 -10.66 -2.82 14.98
C PRO A 209 -10.66 -1.87 16.19
N GLN A 210 -9.64 -1.99 17.04
CA GLN A 210 -9.46 -1.04 18.14
C GLN A 210 -9.30 0.38 17.60
N LYS A 211 -9.84 1.39 18.32
CA LYS A 211 -9.77 2.80 17.89
C LYS A 211 -8.34 3.36 17.79
N SER A 212 -7.36 2.66 18.32
CA SER A 212 -5.93 3.01 18.24
C SER A 212 -5.23 2.50 17.00
N ASP A 213 -5.87 1.64 16.16
CA ASP A 213 -5.25 1.08 14.96
C ASP A 213 -6.31 0.89 13.86
N GLY A 214 -6.32 1.82 12.90
CA GLY A 214 -7.29 1.86 11.79
C GLY A 214 -6.91 1.04 10.57
N GLN A 215 -5.75 0.37 10.54
CA GLN A 215 -5.27 -0.27 9.30
C GLN A 215 -6.24 -1.30 8.71
N MET A 216 -6.98 -2.03 9.53
CA MET A 216 -7.97 -3.01 9.04
C MET A 216 -9.23 -2.37 8.45
N LEU A 217 -9.52 -1.10 8.75
CA LEU A 217 -10.58 -0.34 8.07
C LEU A 217 -10.21 -0.05 6.62
N PHE A 218 -8.94 0.27 6.36
CA PHE A 218 -8.45 0.42 4.98
C PHE A 218 -8.51 -0.90 4.21
N LEU A 219 -8.20 -2.02 4.85
CA LEU A 219 -8.34 -3.36 4.26
C LEU A 219 -9.81 -3.64 3.87
N LEU A 220 -10.75 -3.38 4.77
CA LEU A 220 -12.19 -3.52 4.50
C LEU A 220 -12.68 -2.56 3.41
N ASN A 221 -12.22 -1.30 3.41
CA ASN A 221 -12.52 -0.36 2.34
C ASN A 221 -12.05 -0.89 0.97
N GLY A 222 -10.83 -1.41 0.89
CA GLY A 222 -10.32 -2.01 -0.33
C GLY A 222 -11.18 -3.20 -0.79
N ILE A 223 -11.52 -4.12 0.10
CA ILE A 223 -12.38 -5.28 -0.21
C ILE A 223 -13.75 -4.83 -0.73
N ALA A 224 -14.37 -3.83 -0.09
CA ALA A 224 -15.67 -3.31 -0.52
C ALA A 224 -15.64 -2.66 -1.90
N LYS A 225 -14.48 -2.12 -2.31
CA LYS A 225 -14.27 -1.45 -3.61
C LYS A 225 -13.61 -2.33 -4.66
N LEU A 226 -13.35 -3.58 -4.37
CA LEU A 226 -12.77 -4.50 -5.33
C LEU A 226 -13.87 -5.15 -6.18
N LYS A 227 -13.71 -5.13 -7.51
CA LYS A 227 -14.58 -5.89 -8.43
C LYS A 227 -14.52 -7.39 -8.10
N ASP A 228 -15.51 -8.16 -8.54
CA ASP A 228 -15.54 -9.62 -8.33
C ASP A 228 -14.38 -10.36 -9.03
N THR A 229 -13.77 -9.74 -10.05
CA THR A 229 -12.55 -10.22 -10.71
C THR A 229 -11.30 -9.49 -10.23
N GLY A 230 -11.45 -8.57 -9.29
CA GLY A 230 -10.40 -7.63 -8.89
C GLY A 230 -9.35 -8.23 -7.95
N ARG A 231 -8.20 -7.57 -7.91
CA ARG A 231 -7.07 -7.91 -7.05
C ARG A 231 -6.55 -6.69 -6.30
N MET A 232 -6.13 -6.90 -5.06
CA MET A 232 -5.57 -5.86 -4.21
C MET A 232 -4.22 -6.28 -3.63
N ALA A 233 -3.26 -5.35 -3.63
CA ALA A 233 -2.05 -5.42 -2.84
C ALA A 233 -2.06 -4.27 -1.82
N ILE A 234 -2.05 -4.59 -0.55
CA ILE A 234 -2.08 -3.61 0.53
C ILE A 234 -1.00 -3.89 1.55
N ILE A 235 -0.29 -2.85 1.97
CA ILE A 235 0.73 -2.97 3.02
C ILE A 235 0.06 -2.89 4.38
N GLN A 236 0.46 -3.78 5.27
CA GLN A 236 0.00 -3.85 6.64
C GLN A 236 1.20 -4.08 7.57
N ASN A 237 1.12 -3.64 8.82
CA ASN A 237 2.08 -4.06 9.84
C ASN A 237 1.69 -5.42 10.48
N GLY A 238 2.56 -5.96 11.33
CA GLY A 238 2.36 -7.27 11.92
C GLY A 238 1.11 -7.40 12.81
N SER A 239 0.58 -6.30 13.37
CA SER A 239 -0.60 -6.37 14.25
C SER A 239 -1.83 -6.92 13.53
N SER A 240 -1.97 -6.66 12.22
CA SER A 240 -3.07 -7.20 11.42
C SER A 240 -3.15 -8.72 11.39
N LEU A 241 -2.03 -9.42 11.63
CA LEU A 241 -1.95 -10.88 11.58
C LEU A 241 -2.50 -11.54 12.86
N PHE A 242 -2.34 -10.92 14.03
CA PHE A 242 -2.60 -11.60 15.31
C PHE A 242 -3.45 -10.80 16.30
N THR A 243 -3.65 -9.48 16.11
CA THR A 243 -4.40 -8.67 17.07
C THR A 243 -5.85 -9.11 17.18
N GLY A 244 -6.35 -9.08 18.40
CA GLY A 244 -7.75 -9.40 18.74
C GLY A 244 -7.97 -10.87 19.02
N ASP A 245 -8.74 -11.11 20.10
CA ASP A 245 -9.22 -12.44 20.49
C ASP A 245 -10.28 -12.95 19.50
N ALA A 246 -10.55 -14.25 19.53
CA ALA A 246 -11.64 -14.87 18.77
C ALA A 246 -12.98 -14.14 19.04
N GLY A 247 -13.69 -13.79 17.97
CA GLY A 247 -14.94 -13.03 18.02
C GLY A 247 -14.77 -11.51 18.18
N SER A 248 -13.53 -11.00 18.30
CA SER A 248 -13.28 -9.55 18.25
C SER A 248 -13.29 -9.03 16.81
N GLY A 249 -13.48 -7.71 16.64
CA GLY A 249 -13.51 -7.09 15.32
C GLY A 249 -12.34 -7.48 14.39
N PRO A 250 -11.06 -7.37 14.80
CA PRO A 250 -9.96 -7.83 13.97
C PRO A 250 -9.99 -9.31 13.61
N SER A 251 -10.40 -10.16 14.54
CA SER A 251 -10.56 -11.60 14.29
C SER A 251 -11.67 -11.88 13.28
N GLU A 252 -12.81 -11.19 13.39
CA GLU A 252 -13.93 -11.33 12.46
C GLU A 252 -13.59 -10.82 11.06
N ILE A 253 -12.79 -9.75 10.95
CA ILE A 253 -12.30 -9.26 9.66
C ILE A 253 -11.41 -10.31 8.99
N ARG A 254 -10.46 -10.92 9.71
CA ARG A 254 -9.64 -12.01 9.16
C ARG A 254 -10.48 -13.21 8.76
N ARG A 255 -11.43 -13.62 9.62
CA ARG A 255 -12.35 -14.71 9.33
C ARG A 255 -13.12 -14.45 8.05
N TYR A 256 -13.69 -13.27 7.88
CA TYR A 256 -14.45 -12.87 6.70
C TYR A 256 -13.64 -13.02 5.40
N ILE A 257 -12.39 -12.56 5.40
CA ILE A 257 -11.53 -12.63 4.21
C ILE A 257 -11.15 -14.09 3.89
N ILE A 258 -10.90 -14.90 4.92
CA ILE A 258 -10.49 -16.30 4.77
C ILE A 258 -11.67 -17.17 4.36
N GLU A 259 -12.85 -17.02 5.00
CA GLU A 259 -14.04 -17.81 4.69
C GLU A 259 -14.62 -17.50 3.30
N ASN A 260 -14.45 -16.27 2.80
CA ASN A 260 -14.79 -15.92 1.41
C ASN A 260 -13.70 -16.34 0.40
N ASP A 261 -12.64 -16.97 0.86
CA ASP A 261 -11.50 -17.39 0.04
C ASP A 261 -10.85 -16.27 -0.77
N TRP A 262 -10.75 -15.06 -0.20
CA TRP A 262 -10.19 -13.91 -0.87
C TRP A 262 -8.71 -13.66 -0.55
N LEU A 263 -8.21 -14.15 0.59
CA LEU A 263 -6.78 -14.02 0.92
C LEU A 263 -5.96 -14.98 0.08
N ASP A 264 -5.19 -14.44 -0.87
CA ASP A 264 -4.37 -15.25 -1.77
C ASP A 264 -2.95 -15.46 -1.23
N ALA A 265 -2.29 -14.37 -0.82
CA ALA A 265 -0.95 -14.47 -0.24
C ALA A 265 -0.67 -13.38 0.80
N ILE A 266 0.30 -13.65 1.67
CA ILE A 266 0.94 -12.68 2.55
C ILE A 266 2.45 -12.75 2.34
N VAL A 267 3.06 -11.63 1.95
CA VAL A 267 4.51 -11.51 1.74
C VAL A 267 5.11 -10.68 2.85
N GLN A 268 5.94 -11.28 3.70
CA GLN A 268 6.74 -10.55 4.66
C GLN A 268 7.89 -9.85 3.96
N LEU A 269 7.96 -8.54 4.10
CA LEU A 269 9.06 -7.74 3.57
C LEU A 269 10.27 -7.75 4.52
N PRO A 270 11.48 -7.45 4.03
CA PRO A 270 12.64 -7.22 4.88
C PRO A 270 12.40 -6.07 5.85
N ASN A 271 12.96 -6.15 7.04
CA ASN A 271 13.02 -5.02 7.95
C ASN A 271 13.83 -3.88 7.32
N ASP A 272 13.65 -2.66 7.81
CA ASP A 272 14.35 -1.47 7.32
C ASP A 272 14.17 -1.20 5.81
N SER A 273 13.05 -1.63 5.22
CA SER A 273 12.70 -1.39 3.82
C SER A 273 11.99 -0.05 3.58
N PHE A 274 11.50 0.59 4.63
CA PHE A 274 10.77 1.87 4.57
C PHE A 274 11.58 3.02 5.14
N TYR A 275 11.29 4.24 4.66
CA TYR A 275 11.99 5.46 5.11
C TYR A 275 11.65 5.86 6.55
N ASN A 276 10.40 5.64 6.96
CA ASN A 276 9.85 6.11 8.23
C ASN A 276 9.75 5.04 9.32
N THR A 277 9.99 3.75 8.99
CA THR A 277 9.87 2.67 9.96
C THR A 277 10.84 1.53 9.69
N GLY A 278 11.34 0.91 10.76
CA GLY A 278 12.14 -0.31 10.70
C GLY A 278 11.36 -1.58 11.08
N ILE A 279 10.03 -1.47 11.34
CA ILE A 279 9.22 -2.63 11.74
C ILE A 279 8.99 -3.59 10.59
N ALA A 280 8.65 -4.85 10.92
CA ALA A 280 8.22 -5.83 9.95
C ALA A 280 6.89 -5.41 9.32
N THR A 281 6.85 -5.40 7.99
CA THR A 281 5.68 -5.08 7.18
C THR A 281 5.35 -6.23 6.25
N TYR A 282 4.11 -6.29 5.83
CA TYR A 282 3.56 -7.39 5.06
C TYR A 282 2.72 -6.85 3.91
N VAL A 283 2.94 -7.38 2.70
CA VAL A 283 2.02 -7.14 1.58
C VAL A 283 0.96 -8.24 1.61
N TRP A 284 -0.29 -7.83 1.77
CA TRP A 284 -1.42 -8.74 1.64
C TRP A 284 -1.93 -8.70 0.21
N ILE A 285 -2.00 -9.88 -0.42
CA ILE A 285 -2.60 -10.05 -1.74
C ILE A 285 -4.00 -10.63 -1.54
N VAL A 286 -5.00 -9.84 -1.91
CA VAL A 286 -6.41 -10.22 -1.88
C VAL A 286 -6.90 -10.34 -3.30
N SER A 287 -7.60 -11.41 -3.62
CA SER A 287 -8.20 -11.67 -4.91
C SER A 287 -9.61 -12.21 -4.73
N LYS A 288 -10.62 -11.56 -5.32
CA LYS A 288 -11.99 -12.08 -5.32
C LYS A 288 -12.20 -13.20 -6.34
N ASN A 289 -11.26 -13.37 -7.26
CA ASN A 289 -11.28 -14.44 -8.26
C ASN A 289 -9.94 -15.17 -8.29
N LYS A 290 -9.70 -16.00 -7.27
CA LYS A 290 -8.50 -16.82 -7.21
C LYS A 290 -8.50 -17.88 -8.32
N PRO A 291 -7.33 -18.20 -8.91
CA PRO A 291 -7.20 -19.36 -9.79
C PRO A 291 -7.62 -20.65 -9.05
N GLU A 292 -8.11 -21.65 -9.77
CA GLU A 292 -8.53 -22.93 -9.19
C GLU A 292 -7.45 -23.57 -8.32
N THR A 293 -6.18 -23.43 -8.74
CA THR A 293 -5.01 -23.96 -8.00
C THR A 293 -4.75 -23.25 -6.67
N HIS A 294 -5.34 -22.07 -6.45
CA HIS A 294 -5.19 -21.28 -5.21
C HIS A 294 -6.40 -21.37 -4.28
N ARG A 295 -7.51 -21.97 -4.76
CA ARG A 295 -8.74 -22.04 -3.97
C ARG A 295 -8.54 -22.78 -2.67
N GLU A 296 -9.16 -22.25 -1.61
CA GLU A 296 -9.09 -22.76 -0.23
C GLU A 296 -7.65 -22.84 0.31
N ARG A 297 -6.72 -22.12 -0.31
CA ARG A 297 -5.30 -22.07 0.08
C ARG A 297 -4.82 -20.64 0.23
N ILE A 298 -3.81 -20.49 1.07
CA ILE A 298 -3.13 -19.21 1.32
C ILE A 298 -1.63 -19.45 1.23
N LEU A 299 -0.95 -18.60 0.48
CA LEU A 299 0.50 -18.65 0.35
C LEU A 299 1.15 -17.65 1.31
N LEU A 300 1.99 -18.14 2.20
CA LEU A 300 2.86 -17.31 3.04
C LEU A 300 4.25 -17.25 2.42
N ILE A 301 4.77 -16.04 2.22
CA ILE A 301 6.12 -15.80 1.67
C ILE A 301 6.94 -15.03 2.71
N ASP A 302 7.99 -15.65 3.23
CA ASP A 302 9.02 -15.00 4.04
C ASP A 302 10.13 -14.48 3.14
N ALA A 303 10.07 -13.21 2.78
CA ALA A 303 11.09 -12.50 2.02
C ALA A 303 12.01 -11.65 2.92
N SER A 304 11.99 -11.85 4.24
CA SER A 304 12.76 -11.05 5.21
C SER A 304 14.28 -11.05 4.94
N LYS A 305 14.78 -12.04 4.21
CA LYS A 305 16.18 -12.17 3.79
C LYS A 305 16.38 -12.03 2.27
N CYS A 306 15.37 -11.51 1.58
CA CYS A 306 15.41 -11.29 0.14
C CYS A 306 15.58 -9.78 -0.14
N CYS A 307 16.74 -9.25 0.18
CA CYS A 307 17.11 -7.84 0.01
C CYS A 307 18.61 -7.68 -0.15
N GLU A 308 19.01 -6.51 -0.63
CA GLU A 308 20.40 -6.07 -0.73
C GLU A 308 20.62 -4.84 0.14
N ALA A 309 21.77 -4.78 0.82
CA ALA A 309 22.11 -3.67 1.67
C ALA A 309 22.33 -2.38 0.84
N ARG A 310 21.73 -1.28 1.25
CA ARG A 310 21.97 0.04 0.64
C ARG A 310 23.37 0.54 0.97
N ARG A 311 23.98 1.16 -0.02
CA ARG A 311 25.27 1.83 0.16
C ARG A 311 25.19 3.03 1.11
N ARG A 312 24.08 3.77 1.08
CA ARG A 312 23.78 4.91 1.95
C ARG A 312 22.35 4.77 2.45
N PRO A 313 22.14 4.67 3.76
CA PRO A 313 20.81 4.71 4.35
C PRO A 313 20.09 6.03 4.05
N ILE A 314 18.76 5.96 3.93
CA ILE A 314 17.89 7.14 3.83
C ILE A 314 16.81 6.96 4.90
N GLY A 315 16.79 7.82 5.90
CA GLY A 315 15.94 7.62 7.09
C GLY A 315 16.17 6.24 7.70
N ASN A 316 15.12 5.47 7.89
CA ASN A 316 15.20 4.09 8.40
C ASN A 316 15.48 3.07 7.28
N LYS A 317 15.38 3.45 5.99
CA LYS A 317 15.61 2.51 4.89
C LYS A 317 17.09 2.17 4.73
N ARG A 318 17.44 0.91 4.98
CA ARG A 318 18.81 0.36 4.93
C ARG A 318 19.00 -0.73 3.89
N VAL A 319 17.89 -1.23 3.32
CA VAL A 319 17.89 -2.29 2.33
C VAL A 319 17.03 -1.93 1.12
N ASP A 320 17.35 -2.52 -0.02
CA ASP A 320 16.59 -2.42 -1.26
C ASP A 320 16.06 -3.80 -1.68
N ILE A 321 14.85 -3.82 -2.22
CA ILE A 321 14.27 -4.98 -2.90
C ILE A 321 14.60 -4.83 -4.39
N THR A 322 15.82 -5.21 -4.76
CA THR A 322 16.30 -5.11 -6.13
C THR A 322 15.47 -5.97 -7.10
N GLU A 323 15.69 -5.80 -8.39
CA GLU A 323 15.04 -6.64 -9.41
C GLU A 323 15.29 -8.14 -9.16
N SER A 324 16.51 -8.51 -8.75
CA SER A 324 16.84 -9.90 -8.40
C SER A 324 15.99 -10.40 -7.22
N CYS A 325 15.73 -9.55 -6.24
CA CYS A 325 14.86 -9.87 -5.11
C CYS A 325 13.40 -10.00 -5.56
N ARG A 326 12.91 -9.05 -6.36
CA ARG A 326 11.54 -9.10 -6.90
C ARG A 326 11.30 -10.36 -7.71
N ASN A 327 12.22 -10.70 -8.61
CA ASN A 327 12.12 -11.91 -9.43
C ASN A 327 12.06 -13.18 -8.57
N LEU A 328 12.79 -13.24 -7.46
CA LEU A 328 12.76 -14.39 -6.56
C LEU A 328 11.44 -14.48 -5.78
N ILE A 329 10.91 -13.35 -5.34
CA ILE A 329 9.63 -13.29 -4.63
C ILE A 329 8.46 -13.60 -5.56
N THR A 330 8.46 -13.04 -6.77
CA THR A 330 7.45 -13.32 -7.80
C THR A 330 7.50 -14.75 -8.29
N GLN A 331 8.70 -15.37 -8.39
CA GLN A 331 8.84 -16.79 -8.65
C GLN A 331 8.18 -17.63 -7.55
N ALA A 332 8.44 -17.32 -6.27
CA ALA A 332 7.81 -18.03 -5.15
C ALA A 332 6.29 -17.91 -5.17
N TYR A 333 5.75 -16.74 -5.56
CA TYR A 333 4.32 -16.52 -5.72
C TYR A 333 3.74 -17.29 -6.92
N SER A 334 4.41 -17.25 -8.08
CA SER A 334 3.96 -17.94 -9.29
C SER A 334 3.95 -19.47 -9.16
N GLU A 335 4.98 -20.05 -8.51
CA GLU A 335 5.06 -21.49 -8.30
C GLU A 335 4.05 -22.01 -7.25
N TYR A 336 3.54 -21.16 -6.40
CA TYR A 336 2.50 -21.40 -5.38
C TYR A 336 2.67 -22.74 -4.64
N ARG A 337 3.88 -23.01 -4.15
CA ARG A 337 4.22 -24.24 -3.42
C ARG A 337 5.09 -23.95 -2.20
N SER A 338 5.12 -24.87 -1.25
CA SER A 338 6.01 -24.80 -0.09
C SER A 338 7.44 -25.13 -0.54
N ALA A 339 8.34 -24.11 -0.49
CA ALA A 339 9.72 -24.27 -0.95
C ALA A 339 10.64 -23.20 -0.35
N ILE A 340 11.94 -23.39 -0.56
CA ILE A 340 12.98 -22.37 -0.33
C ILE A 340 13.57 -22.02 -1.69
N PHE A 341 13.51 -20.74 -2.04
CA PHE A 341 14.07 -20.17 -3.24
C PHE A 341 15.36 -19.43 -2.86
N THR A 342 16.41 -19.63 -3.62
CA THR A 342 17.71 -18.98 -3.38
C THR A 342 18.30 -18.49 -4.68
N LYS A 343 18.95 -17.33 -4.63
CA LYS A 343 19.74 -16.79 -5.74
C LYS A 343 21.05 -16.24 -5.21
N THR A 344 22.17 -16.77 -5.69
CA THR A 344 23.48 -16.19 -5.43
C THR A 344 23.74 -15.06 -6.40
N LEU A 345 24.10 -13.88 -5.91
CA LEU A 345 24.40 -12.71 -6.73
C LEU A 345 25.79 -12.83 -7.38
N GLU A 346 26.09 -11.94 -8.32
CA GLU A 346 27.34 -11.92 -9.07
C GLU A 346 28.59 -11.77 -8.20
N ASP A 347 28.46 -11.13 -7.05
CA ASP A 347 29.53 -11.01 -6.04
C ASP A 347 29.92 -12.36 -5.41
N LYS A 348 29.16 -13.43 -5.67
CA LYS A 348 29.29 -14.80 -5.16
C LYS A 348 29.30 -14.91 -3.63
N LYS A 349 28.98 -13.81 -2.91
CA LYS A 349 28.95 -13.75 -1.44
C LYS A 349 27.53 -13.55 -0.92
N THR A 350 26.72 -12.76 -1.63
CA THR A 350 25.34 -12.49 -1.24
C THR A 350 24.42 -13.58 -1.77
N VAL A 351 23.70 -14.22 -0.87
CA VAL A 351 22.67 -15.21 -1.19
C VAL A 351 21.31 -14.66 -0.77
N LEU A 352 20.51 -14.33 -1.75
CA LEU A 352 19.10 -13.98 -1.54
C LEU A 352 18.33 -15.24 -1.16
N THR A 353 17.45 -15.14 -0.18
CA THR A 353 16.62 -16.26 0.25
C THR A 353 15.17 -15.82 0.43
N CYS A 354 14.27 -16.56 -0.20
CA CYS A 354 12.83 -16.40 -0.07
C CYS A 354 12.22 -17.76 0.29
N LYS A 355 11.42 -17.84 1.33
CA LYS A 355 10.75 -19.07 1.74
C LYS A 355 9.25 -18.94 1.54
N SER A 356 8.64 -19.97 1.02
CA SER A 356 7.19 -20.01 0.87
C SER A 356 6.59 -21.22 1.56
N LYS A 357 5.36 -21.06 2.03
CA LYS A 357 4.55 -22.13 2.63
C LYS A 357 3.09 -21.96 2.20
N VAL A 358 2.56 -22.99 1.57
CA VAL A 358 1.12 -23.08 1.28
C VAL A 358 0.42 -23.69 2.47
N LEU A 359 -0.68 -23.08 2.90
CA LEU A 359 -1.56 -23.53 3.95
C LEU A 359 -2.97 -23.70 3.40
N ASP A 360 -3.68 -24.73 3.82
CA ASP A 360 -5.11 -24.79 3.60
C ASP A 360 -5.79 -23.75 4.48
N SER A 361 -6.73 -22.99 3.95
CA SER A 361 -7.41 -21.88 4.64
C SER A 361 -8.00 -22.32 5.97
N ILE A 362 -8.56 -23.54 6.03
CA ILE A 362 -9.14 -24.12 7.24
C ILE A 362 -8.12 -24.27 8.39
N SER A 363 -6.83 -24.40 8.07
CA SER A 363 -5.78 -24.57 9.09
C SER A 363 -5.51 -23.28 9.89
N LEU A 364 -6.01 -22.14 9.43
CA LEU A 364 -5.96 -20.85 10.14
C LEU A 364 -7.14 -20.65 11.08
N GLY A 365 -8.16 -21.49 11.00
CA GLY A 365 -9.29 -21.50 11.92
C GLY A 365 -8.89 -22.05 13.30
N TYR A 366 -9.38 -21.44 14.36
CA TYR A 366 -9.21 -21.94 15.73
C TYR A 366 -10.42 -21.64 16.60
N ASN A 367 -10.62 -22.48 17.61
CA ASN A 367 -11.59 -22.23 18.66
C ASN A 367 -10.83 -21.88 19.94
N LYS A 368 -11.14 -20.74 20.53
CA LYS A 368 -10.65 -20.38 21.85
C LYS A 368 -11.50 -21.08 22.91
N ILE A 369 -10.89 -21.97 23.70
CA ILE A 369 -11.54 -22.59 24.83
C ILE A 369 -10.88 -22.08 26.11
N THR A 370 -11.67 -21.87 27.14
CA THR A 370 -11.19 -21.58 28.49
C THR A 370 -11.28 -22.89 29.30
N VAL A 371 -10.14 -23.35 29.78
CA VAL A 371 -10.09 -24.49 30.68
C VAL A 371 -9.94 -23.96 32.09
N GLU A 372 -10.93 -24.13 32.91
CA GLU A 372 -10.88 -23.78 34.32
C GLU A 372 -10.61 -25.05 35.14
N SER A 373 -9.57 -25.00 35.95
CA SER A 373 -9.29 -26.01 36.96
C SER A 373 -9.33 -25.39 38.36
N PRO A 374 -9.93 -26.02 39.33
CA PRO A 374 -9.92 -25.51 40.69
C PRO A 374 -8.48 -25.51 41.22
N ALA A 375 -8.13 -24.46 42.00
CA ALA A 375 -6.92 -24.52 42.78
C ALA A 375 -7.04 -25.67 43.81
N LEU A 376 -6.03 -26.50 43.91
CA LEU A 376 -6.02 -27.64 44.82
C LEU A 376 -5.23 -27.29 46.09
N ASP A 377 -5.65 -27.80 47.25
CA ASP A 377 -4.91 -27.79 48.48
C ASP A 377 -3.71 -28.78 48.43
N GLU A 378 -2.91 -28.83 49.49
CA GLU A 378 -1.73 -29.70 49.58
C GLU A 378 -2.08 -31.20 49.52
N ASN A 379 -3.36 -31.55 49.72
CA ASN A 379 -3.89 -32.92 49.65
C ASN A 379 -4.60 -33.22 48.30
N GLY A 380 -4.59 -32.27 47.39
CA GLY A 380 -5.21 -32.43 46.07
C GLY A 380 -6.71 -32.16 46.02
N ASN A 381 -7.31 -31.56 47.07
CA ASN A 381 -8.74 -31.22 47.07
C ASN A 381 -8.98 -29.80 46.55
N PRO A 382 -10.12 -29.53 45.88
CA PRO A 382 -10.44 -28.18 45.41
C PRO A 382 -10.59 -27.19 46.57
N ILE A 383 -9.87 -26.05 46.45
CA ILE A 383 -10.00 -24.94 47.39
C ILE A 383 -11.30 -24.18 47.10
N ILE A 384 -12.27 -24.28 47.99
CA ILE A 384 -13.52 -23.52 47.90
C ILE A 384 -13.31 -22.19 48.68
N LYS A 385 -13.23 -21.09 47.99
CA LYS A 385 -13.30 -19.74 48.61
C LYS A 385 -14.77 -19.52 49.01
N LYS A 386 -15.00 -19.30 50.30
CA LYS A 386 -16.29 -18.85 50.83
C LYS A 386 -16.56 -17.41 50.49
#